data_85d7ce92b562defcc1700b582e196093
#
_entry.id   85d7ce92b562defcc1700b582e196093
#
_cell.length_a   1.000
_cell.length_b   1.000
_cell.length_c   1.000
_cell.angle_alpha   90.00
_cell.angle_beta   90.00
_cell.angle_gamma   90.00
#
_symmetry.space_group_name_H-M   'P 1'
#
loop_
_entity.id
_entity.type
_entity.pdbx_description
1 polymer ?
#
loop_
_entity_poly.entity_id
_entity_poly.type
_entity_poly.pdbx_seq_one_letter_code
_entity_poly.pdbx_strand_id
1 'polypeptide(L)'
;MSGNSGFVRFLYGTAPGRLLLKGILATHADRLAVAFLCSRLSRPLIGPYARRNGIQLTETQKKDFRTYRDLFLRTRTPADFDTEPSHLISPCDGWLSAYPIREDSSFAIKGSHYSLHDLLQDGDLAARYTGGDCLVLRLCPSDYHHYCYIDDGFQGENHFIPGVLHSVQPIACEKYPVFFLNRRSWTLLHTNHFGPVVQTEIGALVVGGIVNLRENQPMRRGQEKGYFELAGSTITLLFQKGCIRLKPELLTALERGEVQVRQGQWIATAPGEN
;
A
#
# COMPACT_ATOMS: atom_id res chain seq x y z
N MET A 1 13.20 4.27 -11.45
CA MET A 1 11.81 4.54 -11.92
C MET A 1 11.08 3.22 -12.08
N SER A 2 10.16 2.89 -11.18
CA SER A 2 9.25 1.75 -11.33
C SER A 2 8.23 2.13 -12.42
N GLY A 3 8.58 1.84 -13.68
CA GLY A 3 7.77 2.20 -14.84
C GLY A 3 6.47 1.39 -14.92
N ASN A 4 5.46 1.95 -15.59
CA ASN A 4 4.24 1.23 -15.92
C ASN A 4 4.57 -0.05 -16.71
N SER A 5 3.97 -1.19 -16.35
CA SER A 5 4.09 -2.41 -17.15
C SER A 5 3.49 -2.19 -18.55
N GLY A 6 4.03 -2.84 -19.59
CA GLY A 6 3.53 -2.71 -20.96
C GLY A 6 2.04 -3.03 -21.08
N PHE A 7 1.56 -4.04 -20.33
CA PHE A 7 0.16 -4.41 -20.28
C PHE A 7 -0.72 -3.31 -19.65
N VAL A 8 -0.30 -2.71 -18.53
CA VAL A 8 -1.05 -1.60 -17.92
C VAL A 8 -1.03 -0.36 -18.81
N ARG A 9 0.10 -0.08 -19.49
CA ARG A 9 0.14 0.99 -20.51
C ARG A 9 -0.87 0.77 -21.64
N PHE A 10 -0.99 -0.44 -22.12
CA PHE A 10 -2.00 -0.77 -23.13
C PHE A 10 -3.41 -0.55 -22.59
N LEU A 11 -3.74 -1.12 -21.42
CA LEU A 11 -5.09 -1.04 -20.83
C LEU A 11 -5.55 0.40 -20.57
N TYR A 12 -4.69 1.26 -20.10
CA TYR A 12 -5.04 2.63 -19.72
C TYR A 12 -4.70 3.66 -20.80
N GLY A 13 -3.71 3.38 -21.65
CA GLY A 13 -3.19 4.32 -22.65
C GLY A 13 -3.91 4.27 -24.01
N THR A 14 -4.57 3.17 -24.36
CA THR A 14 -5.19 2.99 -25.70
C THR A 14 -6.70 2.85 -25.63
N ALA A 15 -7.42 3.21 -26.73
CA ALA A 15 -8.86 3.05 -26.78
C ALA A 15 -9.31 1.56 -26.71
N PRO A 16 -8.71 0.61 -27.47
CA PRO A 16 -9.05 -0.81 -27.34
C PRO A 16 -8.68 -1.37 -25.96
N GLY A 17 -7.57 -0.91 -25.36
CA GLY A 17 -7.19 -1.31 -24.01
C GLY A 17 -8.22 -0.88 -22.97
N ARG A 18 -8.75 0.35 -23.04
CA ARG A 18 -9.81 0.81 -22.14
C ARG A 18 -11.12 0.05 -22.30
N LEU A 19 -11.45 -0.38 -23.53
CA LEU A 19 -12.62 -1.24 -23.75
C LEU A 19 -12.41 -2.61 -23.11
N LEU A 20 -11.24 -3.21 -23.29
CA LEU A 20 -10.86 -4.47 -22.65
C LEU A 20 -10.88 -4.33 -21.11
N LEU A 21 -10.35 -3.23 -20.56
CA LEU A 21 -10.38 -2.96 -19.12
C LEU A 21 -11.82 -2.91 -18.57
N LYS A 22 -12.73 -2.21 -19.27
CA LYS A 22 -14.16 -2.20 -18.92
C LYS A 22 -14.75 -3.62 -18.90
N GLY A 23 -14.43 -4.43 -19.89
CA GLY A 23 -14.83 -5.83 -19.95
C GLY A 23 -14.30 -6.65 -18.77
N ILE A 24 -13.03 -6.52 -18.44
CA ILE A 24 -12.40 -7.21 -17.29
C ILE A 24 -13.09 -6.82 -15.98
N LEU A 25 -13.30 -5.53 -15.76
CA LEU A 25 -13.92 -5.03 -14.53
C LEU A 25 -15.42 -5.44 -14.42
N ALA A 26 -16.16 -5.42 -15.53
CA ALA A 26 -17.57 -5.76 -15.55
C ALA A 26 -17.82 -7.28 -15.39
N THR A 27 -16.96 -8.11 -15.93
CA THR A 27 -17.11 -9.58 -15.91
C THR A 27 -16.38 -10.26 -14.75
N HIS A 28 -15.63 -9.49 -13.94
CA HIS A 28 -14.74 -10.04 -12.93
C HIS A 28 -13.77 -11.11 -13.49
N ALA A 29 -13.32 -10.95 -14.74
CA ALA A 29 -12.41 -11.88 -15.38
C ALA A 29 -11.03 -11.96 -14.69
N ASP A 30 -10.69 -10.96 -13.87
CA ASP A 30 -9.56 -10.98 -12.93
C ASP A 30 -9.59 -12.21 -12.02
N ARG A 31 -10.78 -12.71 -11.64
CA ARG A 31 -10.94 -13.92 -10.80
C ARG A 31 -10.34 -15.16 -11.47
N LEU A 32 -10.42 -15.27 -12.81
CA LEU A 32 -9.80 -16.38 -13.54
C LEU A 32 -8.27 -16.31 -13.47
N ALA A 33 -7.71 -15.11 -13.59
CA ALA A 33 -6.26 -14.90 -13.42
C ALA A 33 -5.82 -15.26 -11.99
N VAL A 34 -6.59 -14.86 -10.98
CA VAL A 34 -6.35 -15.23 -9.57
C VAL A 34 -6.41 -16.75 -9.39
N ALA A 35 -7.46 -17.41 -9.91
CA ALA A 35 -7.59 -18.86 -9.82
C ALA A 35 -6.38 -19.58 -10.46
N PHE A 36 -5.91 -19.09 -11.62
CA PHE A 36 -4.68 -19.61 -12.25
C PHE A 36 -3.46 -19.40 -11.35
N LEU A 37 -3.23 -18.18 -10.83
CA LEU A 37 -2.07 -17.85 -9.99
C LEU A 37 -2.09 -18.61 -8.65
N CYS A 38 -3.25 -18.99 -8.15
CA CYS A 38 -3.44 -19.84 -6.98
C CYS A 38 -3.35 -21.34 -7.31
N SER A 39 -3.32 -21.73 -8.58
CA SER A 39 -3.22 -23.13 -8.99
C SER A 39 -1.78 -23.58 -9.17
N ARG A 40 -1.54 -24.90 -9.10
CA ARG A 40 -0.22 -25.49 -9.38
C ARG A 40 0.28 -25.26 -10.80
N LEU A 41 -0.60 -24.90 -11.75
CA LEU A 41 -0.25 -24.56 -13.12
C LEU A 41 0.60 -23.29 -13.20
N SER A 42 0.56 -22.43 -12.17
CA SER A 42 1.38 -21.21 -12.09
C SER A 42 2.81 -21.45 -11.60
N ARG A 43 3.14 -22.66 -11.11
CA ARG A 43 4.48 -23.00 -10.59
C ARG A 43 5.63 -22.66 -11.53
N PRO A 44 5.55 -22.90 -12.85
CA PRO A 44 6.63 -22.55 -13.78
C PRO A 44 6.97 -21.05 -13.82
N LEU A 45 6.05 -20.18 -13.39
CA LEU A 45 6.26 -18.73 -13.35
C LEU A 45 7.18 -18.29 -12.19
N ILE A 46 7.30 -19.09 -11.12
CA ILE A 46 8.00 -18.74 -9.89
C ILE A 46 9.45 -18.38 -10.16
N GLY A 47 10.22 -19.28 -10.76
CA GLY A 47 11.65 -19.10 -11.00
C GLY A 47 11.99 -17.92 -11.91
N PRO A 48 11.38 -17.84 -13.12
CA PRO A 48 11.59 -16.69 -14.01
C PRO A 48 11.21 -15.36 -13.38
N TYR A 49 10.09 -15.30 -12.66
CA TYR A 49 9.64 -14.07 -12.01
C TYR A 49 10.59 -13.65 -10.87
N ALA A 50 11.00 -14.58 -10.01
CA ALA A 50 11.94 -14.30 -8.94
C ALA A 50 13.27 -13.76 -9.48
N ARG A 51 13.85 -14.41 -10.49
CA ARG A 51 15.09 -13.94 -11.12
C ARG A 51 14.97 -12.54 -11.72
N ARG A 52 13.89 -12.30 -12.49
CA ARG A 52 13.67 -11.00 -13.15
C ARG A 52 13.54 -9.85 -12.16
N ASN A 53 13.00 -10.11 -10.96
CA ASN A 53 12.73 -9.09 -9.95
C ASN A 53 13.75 -9.10 -8.79
N GLY A 54 14.83 -9.87 -8.90
CA GLY A 54 15.88 -9.92 -7.87
C GLY A 54 15.41 -10.53 -6.53
N ILE A 55 14.32 -11.32 -6.54
CA ILE A 55 13.78 -11.96 -5.35
C ILE A 55 14.67 -13.18 -5.01
N GLN A 56 15.35 -13.08 -3.87
CA GLN A 56 16.17 -14.18 -3.37
C GLN A 56 15.28 -15.17 -2.61
N LEU A 57 15.21 -16.40 -3.12
CA LEU A 57 14.47 -17.49 -2.48
C LEU A 57 15.45 -18.42 -1.77
N THR A 58 15.12 -18.81 -0.53
CA THR A 58 15.85 -19.86 0.18
C THR A 58 15.63 -21.22 -0.51
N GLU A 59 16.49 -22.18 -0.24
CA GLU A 59 16.35 -23.52 -0.82
C GLU A 59 15.05 -24.20 -0.37
N THR A 60 14.60 -23.94 0.87
CA THR A 60 13.30 -24.40 1.40
C THR A 60 12.15 -23.80 0.58
N GLN A 61 12.13 -22.48 0.40
CA GLN A 61 11.10 -21.79 -0.39
C GLN A 61 11.02 -22.29 -1.83
N LYS A 62 12.16 -22.55 -2.48
CA LYS A 62 12.20 -23.11 -3.83
C LYS A 62 11.53 -24.48 -3.92
N LYS A 63 11.65 -25.30 -2.85
CA LYS A 63 11.05 -26.64 -2.78
C LYS A 63 9.58 -26.59 -2.42
N ASP A 64 9.19 -25.70 -1.48
CA ASP A 64 7.86 -25.70 -0.88
C ASP A 64 6.82 -24.92 -1.69
N PHE A 65 7.27 -23.90 -2.44
CA PHE A 65 6.35 -23.10 -3.24
C PHE A 65 5.76 -23.92 -4.40
N ARG A 66 4.44 -24.03 -4.39
CA ARG A 66 3.65 -24.79 -5.36
C ARG A 66 2.92 -23.93 -6.35
N THR A 67 2.66 -22.66 -5.99
CA THR A 67 1.86 -21.71 -6.75
C THR A 67 2.57 -20.35 -6.80
N TYR A 68 2.19 -19.51 -7.77
CA TYR A 68 2.66 -18.13 -7.78
C TYR A 68 2.23 -17.36 -6.53
N ARG A 69 1.05 -17.70 -5.96
CA ARG A 69 0.58 -17.14 -4.69
C ARG A 69 1.57 -17.38 -3.55
N ASP A 70 2.21 -18.57 -3.48
CA ASP A 70 3.20 -18.88 -2.44
C ASP A 70 4.43 -17.96 -2.54
N LEU A 71 4.88 -17.70 -3.78
CA LEU A 71 5.95 -16.72 -4.02
C LEU A 71 5.54 -15.31 -3.58
N PHE A 72 4.32 -14.93 -3.87
CA PHE A 72 3.80 -13.59 -3.56
C PHE A 72 3.67 -13.38 -2.05
N LEU A 73 3.11 -14.34 -1.34
CA LEU A 73 2.95 -14.35 0.12
C LEU A 73 4.18 -14.90 0.87
N ARG A 74 5.33 -14.96 0.21
CA ARG A 74 6.56 -15.44 0.81
C ARG A 74 6.83 -14.73 2.13
N THR A 75 7.21 -15.47 3.15
CA THR A 75 7.79 -14.90 4.35
C THR A 75 9.26 -14.59 4.12
N ARG A 76 9.78 -13.60 4.80
CA ARG A 76 11.21 -13.28 4.84
C ARG A 76 11.68 -13.22 6.29
N THR A 77 12.97 -13.35 6.50
CA THR A 77 13.57 -12.98 7.79
C THR A 77 13.17 -11.55 8.11
N PRO A 78 12.75 -11.25 9.35
CA PRO A 78 12.44 -9.89 9.74
C PRO A 78 13.56 -8.94 9.30
N ALA A 79 13.18 -7.80 8.74
CA ALA A 79 14.14 -6.74 8.43
C ALA A 79 14.70 -6.18 9.75
N ASP A 80 15.86 -5.54 9.70
CA ASP A 80 16.33 -4.73 10.82
C ASP A 80 15.38 -3.53 10.94
N PHE A 81 14.48 -3.60 11.91
CA PHE A 81 13.56 -2.52 12.22
C PHE A 81 14.29 -1.45 13.01
N ASP A 82 14.08 -0.19 12.64
CA ASP A 82 14.46 0.93 13.50
C ASP A 82 13.71 0.83 14.81
N THR A 83 14.43 0.87 15.93
CA THR A 83 13.90 0.62 17.28
C THR A 83 13.67 1.91 18.09
N GLU A 84 14.08 3.07 17.57
CA GLU A 84 13.89 4.34 18.26
C GLU A 84 12.39 4.68 18.32
N PRO A 85 11.79 4.84 19.53
CA PRO A 85 10.34 5.05 19.66
C PRO A 85 9.82 6.28 18.96
N SER A 86 10.60 7.36 18.91
CA SER A 86 10.24 8.62 18.23
C SER A 86 10.30 8.55 16.71
N HIS A 87 10.93 7.53 16.17
CA HIS A 87 11.04 7.33 14.72
C HIS A 87 9.80 6.63 14.16
N LEU A 88 9.16 7.23 13.18
CA LEU A 88 8.14 6.58 12.36
C LEU A 88 8.80 5.60 11.40
N ILE A 89 8.44 4.33 11.49
CA ILE A 89 8.90 3.31 10.55
C ILE A 89 7.95 3.15 9.36
N SER A 90 8.48 2.77 8.21
CA SER A 90 7.64 2.34 7.08
C SER A 90 6.90 1.04 7.42
N PRO A 91 5.56 0.98 7.24
CA PRO A 91 4.80 -0.24 7.52
C PRO A 91 5.05 -1.35 6.49
N CYS A 92 5.60 -1.05 5.32
CA CYS A 92 5.79 -1.99 4.22
C CYS A 92 6.98 -1.62 3.34
N ASP A 93 7.39 -2.53 2.48
CA ASP A 93 8.22 -2.20 1.32
C ASP A 93 7.38 -1.43 0.31
N GLY A 94 7.96 -0.48 -0.40
CA GLY A 94 7.26 0.22 -1.47
C GLY A 94 7.88 1.56 -1.86
N TRP A 95 7.11 2.32 -2.62
CA TRP A 95 7.47 3.64 -3.11
C TRP A 95 6.69 4.70 -2.33
N LEU A 96 7.40 5.44 -1.49
CA LEU A 96 6.87 6.49 -0.62
C LEU A 96 6.65 7.77 -1.43
N SER A 97 5.49 8.38 -1.24
CA SER A 97 5.18 9.77 -1.57
C SER A 97 4.54 10.44 -0.35
N ALA A 98 4.70 11.75 -0.22
CA ALA A 98 4.10 12.54 0.86
C ALA A 98 3.32 13.71 0.28
N TYR A 99 2.15 13.97 0.83
CA TYR A 99 1.25 15.04 0.38
C TYR A 99 0.67 15.77 1.59
N PRO A 100 0.71 17.11 1.61
CA PRO A 100 -0.02 17.87 2.61
C PRO A 100 -1.53 17.72 2.38
N ILE A 101 -2.29 17.54 3.45
CA ILE A 101 -3.74 17.56 3.44
C ILE A 101 -4.18 19.03 3.52
N ARG A 102 -4.97 19.48 2.54
CA ARG A 102 -5.44 20.86 2.43
C ARG A 102 -6.54 21.17 3.43
N GLU A 103 -6.89 22.45 3.57
CA GLU A 103 -7.96 22.92 4.44
C GLU A 103 -9.36 22.38 4.06
N ASP A 104 -9.57 21.96 2.83
CA ASP A 104 -10.78 21.28 2.35
C ASP A 104 -10.75 19.76 2.57
N SER A 105 -9.87 19.26 3.42
CA SER A 105 -9.64 17.83 3.68
C SER A 105 -9.34 17.04 2.41
N SER A 106 -8.61 17.64 1.46
CA SER A 106 -8.17 17.00 0.22
C SER A 106 -6.65 16.99 0.08
N PHE A 107 -6.16 16.12 -0.79
CA PHE A 107 -4.77 16.12 -1.23
C PHE A 107 -4.69 15.81 -2.72
N ALA A 108 -3.63 16.22 -3.38
CA ALA A 108 -3.48 16.04 -4.82
C ALA A 108 -2.34 15.09 -5.15
N ILE A 109 -2.64 14.04 -5.93
CA ILE A 109 -1.65 13.11 -6.47
C ILE A 109 -1.64 13.26 -7.99
N LYS A 110 -0.51 13.69 -8.57
CA LYS A 110 -0.30 13.79 -10.03
C LYS A 110 -1.46 14.45 -10.78
N GLY A 111 -2.04 15.51 -10.19
CA GLY A 111 -3.14 16.27 -10.79
C GLY A 111 -4.56 15.74 -10.50
N SER A 112 -4.71 14.59 -9.90
CA SER A 112 -6.00 14.11 -9.39
C SER A 112 -6.21 14.58 -7.95
N HIS A 113 -7.37 15.16 -7.67
CA HIS A 113 -7.77 15.57 -6.33
C HIS A 113 -8.43 14.40 -5.61
N TYR A 114 -8.02 14.17 -4.37
CA TYR A 114 -8.51 13.13 -3.49
C TYR A 114 -9.09 13.75 -2.23
N SER A 115 -10.39 13.57 -1.98
CA SER A 115 -11.06 13.95 -0.74
C SER A 115 -10.87 12.85 0.32
N LEU A 116 -10.54 13.23 1.54
CA LEU A 116 -10.48 12.27 2.66
C LEU A 116 -11.86 11.71 2.98
N HIS A 117 -12.93 12.52 2.79
CA HIS A 117 -14.30 12.03 2.94
C HIS A 117 -14.58 10.84 2.02
N ASP A 118 -14.19 10.93 0.74
CA ASP A 118 -14.40 9.83 -0.21
C ASP A 118 -13.49 8.63 0.11
N LEU A 119 -12.29 8.88 0.64
CA LEU A 119 -11.36 7.83 1.02
C LEU A 119 -11.89 7.01 2.20
N LEU A 120 -12.42 7.66 3.23
CA LEU A 120 -12.82 7.05 4.50
C LEU A 120 -14.32 6.75 4.58
N GLN A 121 -15.16 7.44 3.80
CA GLN A 121 -16.63 7.47 3.92
C GLN A 121 -17.09 7.89 5.33
N ASP A 122 -16.27 8.70 6.00
CA ASP A 122 -16.48 9.27 7.33
C ASP A 122 -16.00 10.73 7.31
N GLY A 123 -16.94 11.67 7.25
CA GLY A 123 -16.65 13.11 7.15
C GLY A 123 -16.08 13.70 8.43
N ASP A 124 -16.57 13.25 9.58
CA ASP A 124 -16.10 13.75 10.89
C ASP A 124 -14.67 13.30 11.17
N LEU A 125 -14.37 12.04 10.84
CA LEU A 125 -13.01 11.53 10.92
C LEU A 125 -12.09 12.25 9.94
N ALA A 126 -12.51 12.43 8.69
CA ALA A 126 -11.75 13.11 7.64
C ALA A 126 -11.36 14.54 8.05
N ALA A 127 -12.28 15.30 8.63
CA ALA A 127 -12.05 16.68 9.09
C ALA A 127 -10.93 16.80 10.14
N ARG A 128 -10.72 15.76 10.95
CA ARG A 128 -9.67 15.74 11.98
C ARG A 128 -8.24 15.73 11.43
N TYR A 129 -8.06 15.42 10.14
CA TYR A 129 -6.75 15.35 9.46
C TYR A 129 -6.48 16.57 8.57
N THR A 130 -7.38 17.55 8.56
CA THR A 130 -7.22 18.81 7.83
C THR A 130 -5.92 19.52 8.23
N GLY A 131 -5.14 19.94 7.23
CA GLY A 131 -3.84 20.59 7.44
C GLY A 131 -2.72 19.65 7.90
N GLY A 132 -2.98 18.35 7.98
CA GLY A 132 -2.01 17.30 8.32
C GLY A 132 -1.28 16.74 7.09
N ASP A 133 -0.78 15.52 7.22
CA ASP A 133 0.04 14.86 6.21
C ASP A 133 -0.55 13.50 5.78
N CYS A 134 -0.50 13.23 4.46
CA CYS A 134 -0.83 11.95 3.87
C CYS A 134 0.43 11.32 3.30
N LEU A 135 0.88 10.22 3.88
CA LEU A 135 1.94 9.38 3.31
C LEU A 135 1.30 8.27 2.48
N VAL A 136 1.79 8.09 1.25
CA VAL A 136 1.32 7.06 0.32
C VAL A 136 2.47 6.12 0.02
N LEU A 137 2.30 4.83 0.31
CA LEU A 137 3.26 3.77 0.04
C LEU A 137 2.68 2.83 -1.01
N ARG A 138 3.19 2.89 -2.21
CA ARG A 138 2.75 2.08 -3.35
C ARG A 138 3.64 0.84 -3.48
N LEU A 139 3.06 -0.35 -3.32
CA LEU A 139 3.75 -1.62 -3.46
C LEU A 139 3.69 -2.10 -4.91
N CYS A 140 4.84 -2.44 -5.47
CA CYS A 140 4.95 -3.13 -6.76
C CYS A 140 4.77 -4.64 -6.56
N PRO A 141 4.35 -5.40 -7.58
CA PRO A 141 4.16 -6.85 -7.45
C PRO A 141 5.40 -7.64 -6.99
N SER A 142 6.59 -7.08 -7.13
CA SER A 142 7.86 -7.66 -6.65
C SER A 142 8.18 -7.38 -5.20
N ASP A 143 7.54 -6.37 -4.59
CA ASP A 143 7.79 -5.98 -3.22
C ASP A 143 7.27 -7.04 -2.23
N TYR A 144 7.59 -6.89 -0.97
CA TYR A 144 7.06 -7.71 0.11
C TYR A 144 5.69 -7.18 0.51
N HIS A 145 4.66 -8.04 0.45
CA HIS A 145 3.27 -7.59 0.58
C HIS A 145 2.65 -7.77 1.96
N HIS A 146 3.44 -8.15 2.96
CA HIS A 146 3.04 -8.07 4.35
C HIS A 146 3.33 -6.67 4.90
N TYR A 147 2.49 -6.19 5.80
CA TYR A 147 2.64 -4.88 6.43
C TYR A 147 2.51 -4.99 7.96
N CYS A 148 3.18 -4.07 8.66
CA CYS A 148 3.27 -4.05 10.10
C CYS A 148 2.70 -2.77 10.71
N TYR A 149 2.53 -2.78 12.03
CA TYR A 149 2.22 -1.58 12.80
C TYR A 149 3.43 -0.65 12.85
N ILE A 150 3.15 0.64 12.76
CA ILE A 150 4.16 1.72 12.74
C ILE A 150 4.64 2.11 14.14
N ASP A 151 3.87 1.78 15.18
CA ASP A 151 4.12 2.16 16.57
C ASP A 151 3.45 1.17 17.53
N ASP A 152 3.75 1.29 18.81
CA ASP A 152 2.98 0.70 19.90
C ASP A 152 1.68 1.50 20.11
N GLY A 153 0.66 0.84 20.66
CA GLY A 153 -0.61 1.49 20.94
C GLY A 153 -1.80 0.55 20.88
N PHE A 154 -2.93 1.05 20.37
CA PHE A 154 -4.17 0.29 20.25
C PHE A 154 -4.77 0.45 18.85
N GLN A 155 -5.14 -0.67 18.24
CA GLN A 155 -5.85 -0.69 16.97
C GLN A 155 -7.36 -0.77 17.20
N GLY A 156 -8.13 0.10 16.54
CA GLY A 156 -9.59 0.04 16.46
C GLY A 156 -10.12 -1.02 15.49
N GLU A 157 -11.38 -0.88 15.09
CA GLU A 157 -12.03 -1.74 14.10
C GLU A 157 -11.46 -1.54 12.69
N ASN A 158 -11.59 -2.58 11.85
CA ASN A 158 -11.27 -2.51 10.43
C ASN A 158 -12.54 -2.15 9.64
N HIS A 159 -12.54 -1.00 8.99
CA HIS A 159 -13.66 -0.53 8.17
C HIS A 159 -13.43 -0.87 6.70
N PHE A 160 -14.17 -1.87 6.22
CA PHE A 160 -14.08 -2.31 4.83
C PHE A 160 -15.01 -1.51 3.92
N ILE A 161 -14.47 -0.95 2.84
CA ILE A 161 -15.21 -0.24 1.81
C ILE A 161 -15.11 -1.03 0.50
N PRO A 162 -16.24 -1.55 -0.04
CA PRO A 162 -16.25 -2.25 -1.31
C PRO A 162 -15.89 -1.31 -2.46
N GLY A 163 -15.36 -1.86 -3.55
CA GLY A 163 -14.99 -1.09 -4.73
C GLY A 163 -14.53 -1.97 -5.87
N VAL A 164 -14.12 -1.34 -6.95
CA VAL A 164 -13.51 -1.98 -8.10
C VAL A 164 -12.01 -2.20 -7.88
N LEU A 165 -11.31 -2.73 -8.87
CA LEU A 165 -9.88 -3.04 -8.78
C LEU A 165 -9.15 -2.46 -9.99
N HIS A 166 -8.96 -1.13 -10.01
CA HIS A 166 -8.04 -0.50 -10.95
C HIS A 166 -6.58 -0.73 -10.54
N SER A 167 -5.69 -0.67 -11.52
CA SER A 167 -4.24 -0.65 -11.24
C SER A 167 -3.86 0.59 -10.41
N VAL A 168 -2.93 0.44 -9.48
CA VAL A 168 -2.33 1.57 -8.72
C VAL A 168 -1.02 2.09 -9.36
N GLN A 169 -0.71 1.66 -10.58
CA GLN A 169 0.42 2.20 -11.33
C GLN A 169 0.16 3.66 -11.76
N PRO A 170 1.21 4.49 -11.92
CA PRO A 170 1.06 5.92 -12.17
C PRO A 170 0.09 6.29 -13.29
N ILE A 171 0.14 5.59 -14.43
CA ILE A 171 -0.77 5.85 -15.57
C ILE A 171 -2.26 5.64 -15.24
N ALA A 172 -2.58 4.75 -14.31
CA ALA A 172 -3.96 4.54 -13.86
C ALA A 172 -4.39 5.67 -12.91
N CYS A 173 -3.50 6.07 -11.98
CA CYS A 173 -3.75 7.17 -11.05
C CYS A 173 -3.92 8.53 -11.77
N GLU A 174 -3.29 8.72 -12.92
CA GLU A 174 -3.46 9.92 -13.74
C GLU A 174 -4.84 10.01 -14.42
N LYS A 175 -5.49 8.86 -14.65
CA LYS A 175 -6.75 8.77 -15.40
C LYS A 175 -7.98 8.52 -14.55
N TYR A 176 -7.80 7.93 -13.40
CA TYR A 176 -8.87 7.53 -12.49
C TYR A 176 -8.48 7.80 -11.04
N PRO A 177 -9.42 8.24 -10.19
CA PRO A 177 -9.19 8.41 -8.77
C PRO A 177 -9.17 7.04 -8.07
N VAL A 178 -8.16 6.23 -8.37
CA VAL A 178 -8.09 4.80 -8.03
C VAL A 178 -8.19 4.53 -6.53
N PHE A 179 -7.72 5.44 -5.67
CA PHE A 179 -7.76 5.26 -4.23
C PHE A 179 -9.18 5.31 -3.65
N PHE A 180 -10.13 5.95 -4.34
CA PHE A 180 -11.55 5.95 -3.95
C PHE A 180 -12.33 4.85 -4.62
N LEU A 181 -12.00 4.55 -5.88
CA LEU A 181 -12.73 3.56 -6.66
C LEU A 181 -12.41 2.15 -6.22
N ASN A 182 -11.16 1.94 -5.77
CA ASN A 182 -10.72 0.61 -5.40
C ASN A 182 -11.26 0.19 -4.03
N ARG A 183 -11.46 -1.14 -3.91
CA ARG A 183 -11.70 -1.80 -2.64
C ARG A 183 -10.61 -1.44 -1.66
N ARG A 184 -10.99 -1.11 -0.43
CA ARG A 184 -10.05 -0.71 0.62
C ARG A 184 -10.55 -1.05 2.01
N SER A 185 -9.65 -1.07 2.95
CA SER A 185 -9.94 -1.15 4.38
C SER A 185 -9.18 -0.05 5.09
N TRP A 186 -9.79 0.63 6.04
CA TRP A 186 -9.07 1.57 6.90
C TRP A 186 -9.24 1.22 8.37
N THR A 187 -8.28 1.62 9.17
CA THR A 187 -8.22 1.36 10.60
C THR A 187 -7.69 2.60 11.32
N LEU A 188 -8.32 2.99 12.40
CA LEU A 188 -7.79 4.02 13.31
C LEU A 188 -6.80 3.37 14.27
N LEU A 189 -5.56 3.83 14.24
CA LEU A 189 -4.48 3.42 15.11
C LEU A 189 -4.26 4.53 16.16
N HIS A 190 -4.51 4.23 17.42
CA HIS A 190 -4.15 5.10 18.55
C HIS A 190 -2.70 4.82 18.91
N THR A 191 -1.79 5.57 18.30
CA THR A 191 -0.34 5.40 18.47
C THR A 191 0.16 6.15 19.69
N ASN A 192 1.24 5.66 20.29
CA ASN A 192 1.81 6.28 21.50
C ASN A 192 2.56 7.58 21.16
N HIS A 193 3.18 7.69 19.95
CA HIS A 193 4.11 8.79 19.64
C HIS A 193 3.59 9.72 18.53
N PHE A 194 2.68 9.26 17.66
CA PHE A 194 2.25 10.01 16.45
C PHE A 194 0.78 10.46 16.50
N GLY A 195 0.12 10.33 17.68
CA GLY A 195 -1.30 10.60 17.84
C GLY A 195 -2.18 9.56 17.10
N PRO A 196 -3.47 9.87 16.88
CA PRO A 196 -4.35 8.98 16.12
C PRO A 196 -3.97 9.01 14.63
N VAL A 197 -3.63 7.85 14.08
CA VAL A 197 -3.24 7.68 12.67
C VAL A 197 -4.28 6.82 11.97
N VAL A 198 -4.78 7.24 10.80
CA VAL A 198 -5.58 6.37 9.94
C VAL A 198 -4.66 5.66 8.96
N GLN A 199 -4.62 4.34 9.04
CA GLN A 199 -3.98 3.51 8.02
C GLN A 199 -5.03 2.93 7.10
N THR A 200 -4.86 3.11 5.78
CA THR A 200 -5.75 2.54 4.77
C THR A 200 -4.99 1.60 3.85
N GLU A 201 -5.46 0.37 3.72
CA GLU A 201 -5.00 -0.61 2.75
C GLU A 201 -5.90 -0.56 1.52
N ILE A 202 -5.32 -0.37 0.34
CA ILE A 202 -6.03 -0.20 -0.94
C ILE A 202 -5.61 -1.31 -1.88
N GLY A 203 -6.57 -2.11 -2.33
CA GLY A 203 -6.36 -3.18 -3.31
C GLY A 203 -6.17 -2.65 -4.74
N ALA A 204 -5.67 -3.50 -5.63
CA ALA A 204 -5.47 -3.16 -7.04
C ALA A 204 -5.86 -4.28 -8.01
N LEU A 205 -5.74 -4.00 -9.32
CA LEU A 205 -6.11 -4.91 -10.42
C LEU A 205 -5.45 -6.29 -10.26
N VAL A 206 -6.24 -7.33 -10.49
CA VAL A 206 -5.95 -8.78 -10.37
C VAL A 206 -6.07 -9.28 -8.94
N VAL A 207 -6.20 -8.41 -7.94
CA VAL A 207 -6.34 -8.87 -6.57
C VAL A 207 -7.01 -7.85 -5.68
N GLY A 208 -7.91 -8.30 -4.92
CA GLY A 208 -8.63 -7.51 -3.96
C GLY A 208 -8.55 -8.05 -2.53
N GLY A 209 -7.66 -8.99 -2.28
CA GLY A 209 -7.51 -9.54 -0.93
C GLY A 209 -6.71 -8.59 -0.06
N ILE A 210 -7.39 -7.95 0.88
CA ILE A 210 -6.80 -7.25 2.02
C ILE A 210 -7.09 -8.12 3.22
N VAL A 211 -6.04 -8.58 3.90
CA VAL A 211 -6.17 -9.40 5.09
C VAL A 211 -5.59 -8.65 6.27
N ASN A 212 -6.45 -8.10 7.11
CA ASN A 212 -6.11 -7.58 8.42
C ASN A 212 -6.25 -8.71 9.44
N LEU A 213 -5.18 -9.01 10.17
CA LEU A 213 -5.12 -10.16 11.08
C LEU A 213 -5.81 -9.90 12.42
N ARG A 214 -6.06 -8.63 12.74
CA ARG A 214 -6.47 -8.22 14.08
C ARG A 214 -7.37 -7.01 14.01
N GLU A 215 -8.13 -6.78 15.09
CA GLU A 215 -8.90 -5.55 15.36
C GLU A 215 -9.22 -5.44 16.86
N ASN A 216 -9.51 -4.23 17.32
CA ASN A 216 -9.90 -3.91 18.69
C ASN A 216 -8.95 -4.49 19.76
N GLN A 217 -7.62 -4.29 19.58
CA GLN A 217 -6.63 -4.83 20.49
C GLN A 217 -5.34 -4.02 20.53
N PRO A 218 -4.50 -4.24 21.56
CA PRO A 218 -3.15 -3.66 21.60
C PRO A 218 -2.33 -4.06 20.38
N MET A 219 -1.53 -3.14 19.88
CA MET A 219 -0.59 -3.33 18.79
C MET A 219 0.83 -3.02 19.24
N ARG A 220 1.80 -3.67 18.60
CA ARG A 220 3.22 -3.43 18.84
C ARG A 220 3.91 -3.00 17.54
N ARG A 221 4.79 -2.03 17.64
CA ARG A 221 5.68 -1.60 16.56
C ARG A 221 6.35 -2.79 15.89
N GLY A 222 6.32 -2.84 14.55
CA GLY A 222 6.89 -3.93 13.77
C GLY A 222 6.10 -5.24 13.77
N GLN A 223 5.09 -5.39 14.62
CA GLN A 223 4.21 -6.57 14.60
C GLN A 223 3.40 -6.58 13.31
N GLU A 224 3.24 -7.74 12.70
CA GLU A 224 2.44 -7.91 11.49
C GLU A 224 0.97 -7.51 11.74
N LYS A 225 0.48 -6.53 10.97
CA LYS A 225 -0.91 -6.12 10.94
C LYS A 225 -1.71 -6.92 9.92
N GLY A 226 -1.08 -7.24 8.79
CA GLY A 226 -1.74 -7.96 7.72
C GLY A 226 -0.90 -8.10 6.45
N TYR A 227 -1.58 -8.51 5.38
CA TYR A 227 -0.95 -8.69 4.07
C TYR A 227 -1.96 -8.48 2.93
N PHE A 228 -1.44 -8.22 1.74
CA PHE A 228 -2.21 -8.21 0.52
C PHE A 228 -2.10 -9.57 -0.19
N GLU A 229 -3.21 -10.11 -0.66
CA GLU A 229 -3.21 -11.28 -1.51
C GLU A 229 -3.06 -10.85 -2.97
N LEU A 230 -2.04 -11.35 -3.69
CA LEU A 230 -1.72 -11.17 -5.11
C LEU A 230 -1.92 -9.75 -5.70
N ALA A 231 -0.95 -9.23 -6.46
CA ALA A 231 -0.80 -7.95 -7.21
C ALA A 231 -0.47 -6.69 -6.40
N GLY A 232 -0.27 -5.58 -7.15
CA GLY A 232 0.07 -4.27 -6.58
C GLY A 232 -0.97 -3.77 -5.58
N SER A 233 -0.53 -2.95 -4.66
CA SER A 233 -1.35 -2.42 -3.57
C SER A 233 -0.82 -1.08 -3.12
N THR A 234 -1.57 -0.40 -2.28
CA THR A 234 -1.13 0.87 -1.69
C THR A 234 -1.55 0.91 -0.22
N ILE A 235 -0.67 1.43 0.63
CA ILE A 235 -1.01 1.83 1.99
C ILE A 235 -0.98 3.35 2.05
N THR A 236 -1.99 3.96 2.67
CA THR A 236 -1.94 5.37 3.05
C THR A 236 -1.92 5.50 4.56
N LEU A 237 -1.14 6.47 5.06
CA LEU A 237 -1.11 6.87 6.46
C LEU A 237 -1.51 8.33 6.54
N LEU A 238 -2.56 8.63 7.31
CA LEU A 238 -3.00 9.99 7.55
C LEU A 238 -2.59 10.42 8.95
N PHE A 239 -1.90 11.54 9.03
CA PHE A 239 -1.45 12.15 10.28
C PHE A 239 -2.14 13.50 10.48
N GLN A 240 -2.47 13.82 11.72
CA GLN A 240 -2.95 15.14 12.08
C GLN A 240 -1.81 16.17 11.94
N LYS A 241 -2.18 17.45 11.85
CA LYS A 241 -1.24 18.56 11.68
C LYS A 241 -0.14 18.53 12.73
N GLY A 242 1.12 18.51 12.27
CA GLY A 242 2.29 18.59 13.14
C GLY A 242 2.63 17.31 13.90
N CYS A 243 1.98 16.19 13.62
CA CYS A 243 2.27 14.91 14.29
C CYS A 243 3.50 14.18 13.75
N ILE A 244 4.01 14.56 12.57
CA ILE A 244 5.23 14.00 12.00
C ILE A 244 6.11 15.07 11.38
N ARG A 245 7.42 14.77 11.29
CA ARG A 245 8.40 15.50 10.48
C ARG A 245 9.17 14.49 9.64
N LEU A 246 9.03 14.54 8.34
CA LEU A 246 9.75 13.65 7.41
C LEU A 246 11.26 13.82 7.59
N LYS A 247 12.00 12.71 7.43
CA LYS A 247 13.46 12.70 7.44
C LYS A 247 14.00 13.63 6.35
N PRO A 248 14.97 14.54 6.63
CA PRO A 248 15.43 15.55 5.67
C PRO A 248 15.89 14.99 4.32
N GLU A 249 16.59 13.83 4.34
CA GLU A 249 17.06 13.19 3.12
C GLU A 249 15.91 12.67 2.26
N LEU A 250 14.81 12.22 2.91
CA LEU A 250 13.60 11.78 2.20
C LEU A 250 12.85 12.97 1.62
N LEU A 251 12.75 14.10 2.34
CA LEU A 251 12.14 15.33 1.80
C LEU A 251 12.81 15.74 0.49
N THR A 252 14.14 15.87 0.49
CA THR A 252 14.92 16.24 -0.70
C THR A 252 14.75 15.22 -1.84
N ALA A 253 14.66 13.95 -1.52
CA ALA A 253 14.45 12.91 -2.52
C ALA A 253 13.03 12.90 -3.10
N LEU A 254 12.01 13.18 -2.28
CA LEU A 254 10.61 13.25 -2.66
C LEU A 254 10.30 14.40 -3.63
N GLU A 255 11.06 15.51 -3.60
CA GLU A 255 10.99 16.58 -4.60
C GLU A 255 11.26 16.09 -6.03
N ARG A 256 12.05 15.00 -6.15
CA ARG A 256 12.39 14.37 -7.44
C ARG A 256 11.43 13.26 -7.84
N GLY A 257 10.51 12.87 -6.95
CA GLY A 257 9.51 11.82 -7.16
C GLY A 257 9.40 10.83 -6.01
N GLU A 258 8.75 9.70 -6.27
CA GLU A 258 8.58 8.62 -5.28
C GLU A 258 9.95 8.04 -4.85
N VAL A 259 10.11 7.74 -3.58
CA VAL A 259 11.33 7.17 -2.99
C VAL A 259 11.08 5.74 -2.53
N GLN A 260 11.97 4.82 -2.88
CA GLN A 260 11.87 3.44 -2.42
C GLN A 260 12.24 3.36 -0.93
N VAL A 261 11.37 2.74 -0.15
CA VAL A 261 11.57 2.46 1.28
C VAL A 261 11.34 0.99 1.58
N ARG A 262 11.90 0.53 2.69
CA ARG A 262 11.72 -0.85 3.19
C ARG A 262 10.90 -0.84 4.47
N GLN A 263 10.16 -1.92 4.69
CA GLN A 263 9.46 -2.16 5.94
C GLN A 263 10.42 -2.07 7.12
N GLY A 264 10.04 -1.32 8.17
CA GLY A 264 10.88 -1.09 9.35
C GLY A 264 11.90 0.05 9.21
N GLN A 265 12.06 0.63 8.02
CA GLN A 265 12.96 1.76 7.80
C GLN A 265 12.41 3.04 8.42
N TRP A 266 13.24 3.81 9.12
CA TRP A 266 12.90 5.14 9.61
C TRP A 266 12.61 6.11 8.44
N ILE A 267 11.40 6.72 8.48
CA ILE A 267 10.92 7.65 7.43
C ILE A 267 10.55 9.04 7.95
N ALA A 268 10.15 9.16 9.20
CA ALA A 268 9.80 10.44 9.84
C ALA A 268 10.06 10.36 11.34
N THR A 269 9.92 11.50 12.03
CA THR A 269 10.10 11.62 13.49
C THR A 269 8.84 12.22 14.10
N ALA A 270 8.53 11.86 15.36
CA ALA A 270 7.50 12.49 16.17
C ALA A 270 7.85 13.98 16.46
N PRO A 271 6.87 14.86 16.70
CA PRO A 271 7.13 16.23 17.05
C PRO A 271 7.81 16.31 18.44
N GLY A 272 8.81 17.17 18.57
CA GLY A 272 9.44 17.48 19.87
C GLY A 272 10.83 16.91 20.11
N GLU A 273 11.36 16.09 19.20
CA GLU A 273 12.76 15.67 19.24
C GLU A 273 13.57 16.41 18.15
N ASN A 274 14.53 17.22 18.61
CA ASN A 274 15.55 17.89 17.77
C ASN A 274 16.82 17.05 17.73
#